data_e436b13906e6437071f7234ce8f6a831
#
_entry.id   e436b13906e6437071f7234ce8f6a831
#
_cell.length_a   1.000
_cell.length_b   1.000
_cell.length_c   1.000
_cell.angle_alpha   90.00
_cell.angle_beta   90.00
_cell.angle_gamma   90.00
#
_symmetry.space_group_name_H-M   'P 1'
#
loop_
_entity.id
_entity.type
_entity.pdbx_description
1 polymer ?
#
loop_
_entity_poly.entity_id
_entity_poly.type
_entity_poly.pdbx_seq_one_letter_code
_entity_poly.pdbx_strand_id
1 'polypeptide(L)'
;KGNVVRQKGETVAKGRVDYDAKSIVADKTAFIAAGVNITEDKGKVVRTLDAAHVAGSGITLKGDNSITMHGKQVASGNIAVQGGALNLDGSQTTGYNVSLSSDQQDIQLNQANVYATNGLSLSSSGLLSTQGSELSAETIKTSQSELDNKGGHWTQRGSDDLTIHTNTLNNQDGGISTKGRMLIEANNVNNSKGTLLSGKALQLDTKRIDSTDGVIASDENVTLSSQNIVNRNGLIQSGKSAVINTGLLDNQKGKVLSRGEQQISSTTLINQDGNIVSGEKQ
;
A
#
# COMPACT_ATOMS: atom_id res chain seq x y z
N LYS A 1 15.25 -28.61 -7.19
CA LYS A 1 15.25 -27.54 -6.20
C LYS A 1 16.69 -27.25 -5.74
N GLY A 2 17.22 -26.07 -6.06
CA GLY A 2 18.58 -25.66 -5.66
C GLY A 2 18.64 -25.15 -4.22
N ASN A 3 19.85 -25.12 -3.63
CA ASN A 3 20.00 -24.51 -2.32
C ASN A 3 19.88 -22.97 -2.39
N VAL A 4 20.53 -22.35 -3.39
CA VAL A 4 20.51 -20.91 -3.61
C VAL A 4 20.49 -20.62 -5.11
N VAL A 5 19.55 -19.79 -5.55
CA VAL A 5 19.59 -19.15 -6.88
C VAL A 5 20.20 -17.76 -6.72
N ARG A 6 21.25 -17.48 -7.51
CA ARG A 6 21.87 -16.16 -7.59
C ARG A 6 21.65 -15.58 -8.96
N GLN A 7 20.89 -14.49 -9.04
CA GLN A 7 20.56 -13.81 -10.29
C GLN A 7 21.36 -12.51 -10.42
N LYS A 8 22.17 -12.43 -11.46
CA LYS A 8 22.82 -11.21 -11.91
C LYS A 8 22.61 -11.09 -13.42
N GLY A 9 22.48 -9.87 -13.93
CA GLY A 9 22.17 -9.67 -15.33
C GLY A 9 20.75 -10.06 -15.71
N GLU A 10 20.51 -10.53 -16.93
CA GLU A 10 19.18 -10.67 -17.52
C GLU A 10 18.71 -12.12 -17.59
N THR A 11 17.45 -12.34 -17.26
CA THR A 11 16.66 -13.52 -17.62
C THR A 11 15.41 -13.06 -18.33
N VAL A 12 15.27 -13.40 -19.61
CA VAL A 12 14.15 -12.97 -20.45
C VAL A 12 13.50 -14.18 -21.11
N ALA A 13 12.19 -14.31 -20.95
CA ALA A 13 11.42 -15.40 -21.52
C ALA A 13 10.19 -14.89 -22.29
N LYS A 14 9.83 -15.59 -23.35
CA LYS A 14 8.55 -15.39 -24.03
C LYS A 14 7.37 -15.87 -23.19
N GLY A 15 7.54 -16.96 -22.44
CA GLY A 15 6.55 -17.51 -21.53
C GLY A 15 6.83 -17.16 -20.09
N ARG A 16 7.13 -18.15 -19.27
CA ARG A 16 7.30 -18.06 -17.81
C ARG A 16 8.77 -18.06 -17.39
N VAL A 17 9.04 -17.45 -16.25
CA VAL A 17 10.28 -17.62 -15.49
C VAL A 17 9.92 -18.14 -14.10
N ASP A 18 10.39 -19.32 -13.76
CA ASP A 18 10.12 -19.95 -12.47
C ASP A 18 11.44 -20.28 -11.76
N TYR A 19 11.64 -19.76 -10.56
CA TYR A 19 12.73 -20.10 -9.65
C TYR A 19 12.16 -20.76 -8.40
N ASP A 20 12.69 -21.93 -8.05
CA ASP A 20 12.36 -22.66 -6.82
C ASP A 20 13.67 -23.09 -6.12
N ALA A 21 13.92 -22.52 -4.94
CA ALA A 21 15.14 -22.75 -4.18
C ALA A 21 14.88 -22.59 -2.68
N LYS A 22 15.89 -22.92 -1.84
CA LYS A 22 15.83 -22.54 -0.43
C LYS A 22 15.92 -21.03 -0.25
N SER A 23 16.76 -20.39 -1.04
CA SER A 23 16.88 -18.92 -1.06
C SER A 23 17.14 -18.41 -2.46
N ILE A 24 16.63 -17.21 -2.76
CA ILE A 24 16.85 -16.52 -4.02
C ILE A 24 17.51 -15.18 -3.70
N VAL A 25 18.61 -14.86 -4.37
CA VAL A 25 19.33 -13.59 -4.22
C VAL A 25 19.53 -12.97 -5.60
N ALA A 26 18.88 -11.85 -5.84
CA ALA A 26 19.00 -11.06 -7.05
C ALA A 26 19.40 -9.64 -6.68
N ASP A 27 20.55 -9.21 -7.15
CA ASP A 27 21.07 -7.86 -6.87
C ASP A 27 20.39 -6.79 -7.73
N LYS A 28 20.79 -5.54 -7.54
CA LYS A 28 20.22 -4.39 -8.27
C LYS A 28 20.42 -4.43 -9.79
N THR A 29 21.36 -5.25 -10.29
CA THR A 29 21.61 -5.43 -11.73
C THR A 29 20.73 -6.52 -12.34
N ALA A 30 20.02 -7.29 -11.52
CA ALA A 30 19.15 -8.35 -11.99
C ALA A 30 17.96 -7.79 -12.74
N PHE A 31 17.69 -8.34 -13.92
CA PHE A 31 16.52 -8.07 -14.72
C PHE A 31 15.84 -9.38 -15.07
N ILE A 32 14.60 -9.57 -14.62
CA ILE A 32 13.80 -10.75 -14.94
C ILE A 32 12.57 -10.28 -15.70
N ALA A 33 12.37 -10.82 -16.91
CA ALA A 33 11.22 -10.48 -17.74
C ALA A 33 10.53 -11.74 -18.29
N ALA A 34 9.22 -11.74 -18.25
CA ALA A 34 8.36 -12.81 -18.78
C ALA A 34 7.25 -12.24 -19.67
N GLY A 35 6.83 -12.99 -20.68
CA GLY A 35 5.86 -12.53 -21.68
C GLY A 35 6.47 -11.53 -22.67
N VAL A 36 7.77 -11.66 -22.95
CA VAL A 36 8.49 -10.77 -23.86
C VAL A 36 8.48 -11.35 -25.27
N ASN A 37 7.94 -10.60 -26.24
CA ASN A 37 8.11 -10.92 -27.65
C ASN A 37 9.54 -10.61 -28.07
N ILE A 38 10.23 -11.62 -28.61
CA ILE A 38 11.58 -11.52 -29.11
C ILE A 38 11.51 -11.69 -30.64
N THR A 39 11.82 -10.64 -31.36
CA THR A 39 11.85 -10.61 -32.83
C THR A 39 13.21 -10.17 -33.31
N GLU A 40 13.55 -10.50 -34.54
CA GLU A 40 14.73 -10.01 -35.20
C GLU A 40 14.32 -9.02 -36.30
N ASP A 41 14.85 -7.82 -36.25
CA ASP A 41 14.68 -6.81 -37.29
C ASP A 41 16.08 -6.34 -37.77
N LYS A 42 16.37 -6.58 -39.05
CA LYS A 42 17.63 -6.18 -39.69
C LYS A 42 18.88 -6.62 -38.91
N GLY A 43 18.89 -7.86 -38.42
CA GLY A 43 19.98 -8.43 -37.63
C GLY A 43 20.08 -7.94 -36.19
N LYS A 44 19.10 -7.20 -35.71
CA LYS A 44 19.02 -6.76 -34.31
C LYS A 44 17.89 -7.50 -33.57
N VAL A 45 18.19 -7.99 -32.39
CA VAL A 45 17.18 -8.57 -31.49
C VAL A 45 16.34 -7.44 -30.90
N VAL A 46 15.04 -7.44 -31.19
CA VAL A 46 14.06 -6.51 -30.64
C VAL A 46 13.24 -7.24 -29.60
N ARG A 47 13.15 -6.66 -28.41
CA ARG A 47 12.40 -7.18 -27.26
C ARG A 47 11.28 -6.22 -26.94
N THR A 48 10.03 -6.70 -27.02
CA THR A 48 8.86 -5.92 -26.64
C THR A 48 8.06 -6.70 -25.60
N LEU A 49 7.72 -6.03 -24.51
CA LEU A 49 6.76 -6.60 -23.56
C LEU A 49 5.38 -6.62 -24.21
N ASP A 50 4.70 -7.74 -24.15
CA ASP A 50 3.32 -7.83 -24.63
C ASP A 50 2.45 -6.93 -23.75
N ALA A 51 1.77 -5.96 -24.36
CA ALA A 51 0.90 -5.02 -23.64
C ALA A 51 -0.40 -5.68 -23.16
N ALA A 52 -0.82 -6.79 -23.79
CA ALA A 52 -1.97 -7.56 -23.39
C ALA A 52 -1.57 -8.56 -22.27
N HIS A 53 -2.50 -8.77 -21.32
CA HIS A 53 -2.34 -9.85 -20.37
C HIS A 53 -2.35 -11.19 -21.10
N VAL A 54 -1.22 -11.91 -21.09
CA VAL A 54 -1.09 -13.24 -21.68
C VAL A 54 -1.11 -14.27 -20.55
N ALA A 55 -2.16 -15.08 -20.52
CA ALA A 55 -2.24 -16.19 -19.58
C ALA A 55 -1.05 -17.14 -19.75
N GLY A 56 -0.40 -17.52 -18.65
CA GLY A 56 0.78 -18.39 -18.66
C GLY A 56 2.12 -17.68 -18.86
N SER A 57 2.14 -16.38 -19.15
CA SER A 57 3.36 -15.57 -19.10
C SER A 57 3.46 -14.90 -17.73
N GLY A 58 4.49 -15.22 -16.96
CA GLY A 58 4.61 -14.67 -15.61
C GLY A 58 5.94 -15.01 -14.97
N ILE A 59 6.16 -14.46 -13.79
CA ILE A 59 7.34 -14.72 -12.96
C ILE A 59 6.88 -15.37 -11.68
N THR A 60 7.47 -16.52 -11.33
CA THR A 60 7.27 -17.17 -10.03
C THR A 60 8.62 -17.31 -9.34
N LEU A 61 8.76 -16.68 -8.19
CA LEU A 61 9.93 -16.83 -7.33
C LEU A 61 9.49 -17.50 -6.03
N LYS A 62 10.01 -18.68 -5.74
CA LYS A 62 9.72 -19.43 -4.51
C LYS A 62 11.01 -19.73 -3.76
N GLY A 63 11.09 -19.20 -2.54
CA GLY A 63 12.24 -19.38 -1.66
C GLY A 63 11.79 -19.86 -0.28
N ASP A 64 12.13 -21.09 0.13
CA ASP A 64 11.68 -21.61 1.42
C ASP A 64 12.11 -20.75 2.61
N ASN A 65 13.33 -20.20 2.57
CA ASN A 65 13.87 -19.37 3.65
C ASN A 65 13.68 -17.87 3.35
N SER A 66 14.21 -17.42 2.21
CA SER A 66 14.21 -15.97 1.92
C SER A 66 14.32 -15.68 0.42
N ILE A 67 13.79 -14.54 0.04
CA ILE A 67 14.01 -13.94 -1.27
C ILE A 67 14.52 -12.52 -1.06
N THR A 68 15.70 -12.25 -1.61
CA THR A 68 16.26 -10.90 -1.74
C THR A 68 16.25 -10.53 -3.22
N MET A 69 15.54 -9.46 -3.57
CA MET A 69 15.36 -9.01 -4.94
C MET A 69 15.40 -7.48 -5.01
N HIS A 70 16.56 -6.94 -5.36
CA HIS A 70 16.77 -5.48 -5.48
C HIS A 70 16.72 -4.98 -6.93
N GLY A 71 16.57 -5.90 -7.89
CA GLY A 71 16.54 -5.60 -9.31
C GLY A 71 15.13 -5.32 -9.86
N LYS A 72 14.99 -5.52 -11.17
CA LYS A 72 13.74 -5.27 -11.88
C LYS A 72 13.07 -6.55 -12.32
N GLN A 73 11.76 -6.64 -12.12
CA GLN A 73 10.89 -7.73 -12.53
C GLN A 73 9.76 -7.16 -13.37
N VAL A 74 9.58 -7.68 -14.57
CA VAL A 74 8.53 -7.21 -15.48
C VAL A 74 7.85 -8.41 -16.14
N ALA A 75 6.53 -8.49 -16.05
CA ALA A 75 5.77 -9.54 -16.72
C ALA A 75 4.50 -8.97 -17.37
N SER A 76 4.16 -9.45 -18.55
CA SER A 76 2.82 -9.22 -19.12
C SER A 76 1.74 -10.01 -18.37
N GLY A 77 2.11 -11.08 -17.68
CA GLY A 77 1.25 -11.89 -16.82
C GLY A 77 1.45 -11.58 -15.33
N ASN A 78 1.20 -12.58 -14.52
CA ASN A 78 1.28 -12.46 -13.06
C ASN A 78 2.72 -12.56 -12.55
N ILE A 79 3.01 -11.85 -11.47
CA ILE A 79 4.24 -12.00 -10.69
C ILE A 79 3.86 -12.55 -9.32
N ALA A 80 4.43 -13.67 -8.93
CA ALA A 80 4.27 -14.27 -7.62
C ALA A 80 5.64 -14.45 -6.96
N VAL A 81 5.83 -13.84 -5.79
CA VAL A 81 7.03 -13.96 -4.96
C VAL A 81 6.61 -14.49 -3.61
N GLN A 82 7.06 -15.68 -3.26
CA GLN A 82 6.72 -16.35 -2.00
C GLN A 82 7.97 -16.83 -1.28
N GLY A 83 8.13 -16.49 -0.01
CA GLY A 83 9.26 -16.91 0.80
C GLY A 83 9.02 -16.84 2.29
N GLY A 84 9.95 -17.35 3.08
CA GLY A 84 9.94 -17.19 4.53
C GLY A 84 10.11 -15.74 4.95
N ALA A 85 10.98 -15.01 4.26
CA ALA A 85 11.18 -13.56 4.36
C ALA A 85 11.36 -12.96 2.96
N LEU A 86 10.84 -11.75 2.74
CA LEU A 86 11.03 -11.02 1.49
C LEU A 86 11.75 -9.69 1.72
N ASN A 87 12.86 -9.48 1.02
CA ASN A 87 13.52 -8.18 0.93
C ASN A 87 13.56 -7.75 -0.54
N LEU A 88 12.71 -6.81 -0.88
CA LEU A 88 12.60 -6.21 -2.21
C LEU A 88 12.92 -4.70 -2.17
N ASP A 89 13.73 -4.26 -1.22
CA ASP A 89 14.11 -2.85 -1.09
C ASP A 89 14.73 -2.30 -2.38
N GLY A 90 14.28 -1.14 -2.82
CA GLY A 90 14.72 -0.48 -4.04
C GLY A 90 14.37 -1.19 -5.34
N SER A 91 13.61 -2.28 -5.30
CA SER A 91 13.22 -3.05 -6.49
C SER A 91 12.17 -2.34 -7.34
N GLN A 92 12.04 -2.79 -8.60
CA GLN A 92 10.96 -2.40 -9.49
C GLN A 92 10.20 -3.65 -9.94
N THR A 93 8.91 -3.73 -9.62
CA THR A 93 8.05 -4.86 -9.96
C THR A 93 6.85 -4.38 -10.76
N THR A 94 6.68 -4.90 -11.98
CA THR A 94 5.56 -4.55 -12.86
C THR A 94 4.93 -5.80 -13.43
N GLY A 95 3.63 -6.01 -13.19
CA GLY A 95 2.90 -7.18 -13.66
C GLY A 95 1.40 -6.94 -13.80
N TYR A 96 0.69 -7.94 -14.31
CA TYR A 96 -0.79 -7.89 -14.37
C TYR A 96 -1.37 -8.02 -12.96
N ASN A 97 -1.16 -9.15 -12.29
CA ASN A 97 -1.31 -9.26 -10.84
C ASN A 97 0.06 -9.43 -10.21
N VAL A 98 0.27 -8.79 -9.08
CA VAL A 98 1.48 -8.95 -8.28
C VAL A 98 1.09 -9.48 -6.92
N SER A 99 1.68 -10.61 -6.53
CA SER A 99 1.48 -11.25 -5.22
C SER A 99 2.82 -11.41 -4.53
N LEU A 100 2.97 -10.78 -3.37
CA LEU A 100 4.16 -10.87 -2.52
C LEU A 100 3.72 -11.47 -1.19
N SER A 101 4.28 -12.63 -0.84
CA SER A 101 3.88 -13.36 0.37
C SER A 101 5.09 -13.81 1.19
N SER A 102 5.12 -13.44 2.45
CA SER A 102 6.04 -13.94 3.46
C SER A 102 5.27 -14.67 4.53
N ASP A 103 5.58 -15.95 4.73
CA ASP A 103 4.83 -16.83 5.64
C ASP A 103 5.50 -17.00 7.01
N GLN A 104 6.72 -16.53 7.20
CA GLN A 104 7.47 -16.66 8.46
C GLN A 104 7.88 -15.32 9.07
N GLN A 105 8.16 -14.30 8.25
CA GLN A 105 8.74 -13.02 8.68
C GLN A 105 8.13 -11.84 7.91
N ASP A 106 8.93 -10.80 7.75
CA ASP A 106 8.54 -9.52 7.19
C ASP A 106 8.59 -9.47 5.66
N ILE A 107 7.89 -8.50 5.11
CA ILE A 107 8.09 -8.02 3.74
C ILE A 107 8.70 -6.62 3.81
N GLN A 108 9.86 -6.45 3.21
CA GLN A 108 10.55 -5.17 3.04
C GLN A 108 10.43 -4.73 1.59
N LEU A 109 9.81 -3.58 1.37
CA LEU A 109 9.60 -2.91 0.08
C LEU A 109 10.09 -1.46 0.13
N ASN A 110 11.04 -1.14 1.02
CA ASN A 110 11.47 0.25 1.21
C ASN A 110 12.05 0.81 -0.10
N GLN A 111 11.61 2.01 -0.49
CA GLN A 111 12.03 2.68 -1.74
C GLN A 111 11.77 1.83 -2.99
N ALA A 112 10.88 0.85 -2.92
CA ALA A 112 10.50 0.02 -4.06
C ALA A 112 9.37 0.66 -4.87
N ASN A 113 9.28 0.28 -6.15
CA ASN A 113 8.17 0.63 -7.03
C ASN A 113 7.43 -0.65 -7.44
N VAL A 114 6.17 -0.76 -7.07
CA VAL A 114 5.33 -1.90 -7.43
C VAL A 114 4.11 -1.42 -8.20
N TYR A 115 3.99 -1.84 -9.43
CA TYR A 115 2.85 -1.54 -10.28
C TYR A 115 2.16 -2.82 -10.72
N ALA A 116 0.92 -2.99 -10.34
CA ALA A 116 0.05 -4.04 -10.85
C ALA A 116 -1.05 -3.42 -11.73
N THR A 117 -1.22 -3.92 -12.94
CA THR A 117 -2.28 -3.44 -13.83
C THR A 117 -3.65 -3.74 -13.23
N ASN A 118 -3.80 -4.90 -12.60
CA ASN A 118 -5.03 -5.36 -11.96
C ASN A 118 -4.88 -5.41 -10.43
N GLY A 119 -4.43 -6.49 -9.86
CA GLY A 119 -4.42 -6.70 -8.40
C GLY A 119 -3.02 -6.74 -7.79
N LEU A 120 -2.85 -6.08 -6.65
CA LEU A 120 -1.69 -6.20 -5.77
C LEU A 120 -2.11 -6.87 -4.48
N SER A 121 -1.46 -7.99 -4.15
CA SER A 121 -1.67 -8.72 -2.90
C SER A 121 -0.37 -8.77 -2.10
N LEU A 122 -0.42 -8.26 -0.89
CA LEU A 122 0.70 -8.22 0.05
C LEU A 122 0.31 -9.00 1.31
N SER A 123 1.04 -10.08 1.62
CA SER A 123 0.75 -10.90 2.80
C SER A 123 2.02 -11.16 3.60
N SER A 124 2.13 -10.56 4.77
CA SER A 124 3.23 -10.73 5.70
C SER A 124 2.75 -11.30 7.02
N SER A 125 3.47 -12.25 7.60
CA SER A 125 3.17 -12.73 8.95
C SER A 125 3.58 -11.74 10.04
N GLY A 126 4.51 -10.82 9.74
CA GLY A 126 5.03 -9.79 10.62
C GLY A 126 4.78 -8.37 10.09
N LEU A 127 5.87 -7.62 9.97
CA LEU A 127 5.87 -6.26 9.44
C LEU A 127 5.79 -6.26 7.91
N LEU A 128 4.91 -5.42 7.36
CA LEU A 128 4.98 -4.95 5.99
C LEU A 128 5.57 -3.55 5.98
N SER A 129 6.80 -3.40 5.49
CA SER A 129 7.48 -2.10 5.38
C SER A 129 7.48 -1.63 3.94
N THR A 130 6.88 -0.46 3.71
CA THR A 130 6.77 0.22 2.41
C THR A 130 7.28 1.66 2.48
N GLN A 131 8.31 1.89 3.31
CA GLN A 131 8.85 3.23 3.53
C GLN A 131 9.41 3.84 2.23
N GLY A 132 8.93 5.04 1.88
CA GLY A 132 9.38 5.75 0.67
C GLY A 132 9.10 5.02 -0.63
N SER A 133 8.19 4.04 -0.64
CA SER A 133 7.83 3.25 -1.82
C SER A 133 6.64 3.84 -2.58
N GLU A 134 6.50 3.45 -3.85
CA GLU A 134 5.35 3.75 -4.69
C GLU A 134 4.62 2.45 -5.05
N LEU A 135 3.43 2.25 -4.51
CA LEU A 135 2.58 1.09 -4.80
C LEU A 135 1.33 1.53 -5.55
N SER A 136 1.04 0.90 -6.68
CA SER A 136 -0.14 1.24 -7.46
C SER A 136 -0.79 0.01 -8.09
N ALA A 137 -2.09 -0.15 -7.89
CA ALA A 137 -2.89 -1.23 -8.49
C ALA A 137 -4.35 -0.80 -8.70
N GLU A 138 -5.10 -1.56 -9.49
CA GLU A 138 -6.55 -1.42 -9.57
C GLU A 138 -7.18 -1.79 -8.24
N THR A 139 -6.74 -2.91 -7.63
CA THR A 139 -7.14 -3.33 -6.29
C THR A 139 -5.92 -3.67 -5.44
N ILE A 140 -5.91 -3.26 -4.18
CA ILE A 140 -4.87 -3.59 -3.21
C ILE A 140 -5.48 -4.43 -2.09
N LYS A 141 -4.91 -5.60 -1.83
CA LYS A 141 -5.23 -6.46 -0.70
C LYS A 141 -4.00 -6.62 0.17
N THR A 142 -4.18 -6.50 1.47
CA THR A 142 -3.07 -6.55 2.41
C THR A 142 -3.43 -7.32 3.67
N SER A 143 -2.47 -8.07 4.20
CA SER A 143 -2.58 -8.81 5.46
C SER A 143 -1.22 -8.79 6.16
N GLN A 144 -1.14 -8.19 7.33
CA GLN A 144 0.08 -8.05 8.12
C GLN A 144 -0.26 -7.78 9.59
N SER A 145 0.70 -8.04 10.48
CA SER A 145 0.60 -7.64 11.88
C SER A 145 0.84 -6.14 12.08
N GLU A 146 1.82 -5.59 11.37
CA GLU A 146 2.19 -4.17 11.42
C GLU A 146 2.42 -3.64 10.01
N LEU A 147 2.07 -2.36 9.78
CA LEU A 147 2.27 -1.67 8.52
C LEU A 147 3.05 -0.38 8.74
N ASP A 148 4.24 -0.29 8.13
CA ASP A 148 5.04 0.93 8.09
C ASP A 148 5.12 1.49 6.66
N ASN A 149 4.34 2.54 6.41
CA ASN A 149 4.27 3.29 5.15
C ASN A 149 4.89 4.68 5.28
N LYS A 150 5.86 4.86 6.16
CA LYS A 150 6.48 6.18 6.35
C LYS A 150 7.05 6.72 5.03
N GLY A 151 6.57 7.89 4.59
CA GLY A 151 6.98 8.53 3.33
C GLY A 151 6.62 7.73 2.07
N GLY A 152 5.94 6.60 2.20
CA GLY A 152 5.51 5.77 1.06
C GLY A 152 4.12 6.17 0.55
N HIS A 153 3.81 5.81 -0.70
CA HIS A 153 2.54 6.14 -1.32
C HIS A 153 1.85 4.89 -1.88
N TRP A 154 0.61 4.67 -1.45
CA TRP A 154 -0.27 3.63 -1.97
C TRP A 154 -1.40 4.27 -2.76
N THR A 155 -1.59 3.82 -3.98
CA THR A 155 -2.68 4.27 -4.86
C THR A 155 -3.50 3.10 -5.35
N GLN A 156 -4.69 2.91 -4.79
CA GLN A 156 -5.69 2.03 -5.39
C GLN A 156 -6.49 2.81 -6.42
N ARG A 157 -6.33 2.43 -7.70
CA ARG A 157 -6.98 3.14 -8.82
C ARG A 157 -8.43 2.76 -9.02
N GLY A 158 -8.82 1.56 -8.58
CA GLY A 158 -10.19 1.05 -8.69
C GLY A 158 -11.11 1.55 -7.57
N SER A 159 -12.38 1.29 -7.75
CA SER A 159 -13.45 1.72 -6.83
C SER A 159 -13.88 0.64 -5.83
N ASP A 160 -13.17 -0.47 -5.76
CA ASP A 160 -13.36 -1.50 -4.74
C ASP A 160 -12.92 -0.98 -3.37
N ASP A 161 -13.38 -1.63 -2.31
CA ASP A 161 -13.00 -1.26 -0.95
C ASP A 161 -11.52 -1.55 -0.70
N LEU A 162 -10.81 -0.60 -0.08
CA LEU A 162 -9.49 -0.82 0.49
C LEU A 162 -9.63 -1.04 1.99
N THR A 163 -9.31 -2.26 2.43
CA THR A 163 -9.38 -2.65 3.84
C THR A 163 -7.99 -2.93 4.38
N ILE A 164 -7.64 -2.32 5.50
CA ILE A 164 -6.38 -2.49 6.21
C ILE A 164 -6.68 -2.91 7.65
N HIS A 165 -6.31 -4.14 8.00
CA HIS A 165 -6.33 -4.63 9.37
C HIS A 165 -4.89 -4.78 9.86
N THR A 166 -4.53 -4.11 10.95
CA THR A 166 -3.17 -4.12 11.48
C THR A 166 -3.15 -3.73 12.96
N ASN A 167 -2.12 -4.12 13.70
CA ASN A 167 -1.95 -3.59 15.05
C ASN A 167 -1.52 -2.12 15.02
N THR A 168 -0.60 -1.78 14.13
CA THR A 168 -0.06 -0.43 14.00
C THR A 168 0.03 -0.04 12.53
N LEU A 169 -0.50 1.12 12.19
CA LEU A 169 -0.26 1.79 10.92
C LEU A 169 0.60 3.03 11.15
N ASN A 170 1.81 3.03 10.62
CA ASN A 170 2.64 4.23 10.51
C ASN A 170 2.56 4.77 9.08
N ASN A 171 1.82 5.86 8.89
CA ASN A 171 1.69 6.60 7.63
C ASN A 171 2.29 8.01 7.74
N GLN A 172 3.29 8.17 8.63
CA GLN A 172 3.96 9.45 8.80
C GLN A 172 4.61 9.91 7.48
N ASP A 173 4.38 11.15 7.08
CA ASP A 173 4.84 11.75 5.81
C ASP A 173 4.41 10.93 4.55
N GLY A 174 3.58 9.90 4.71
CA GLY A 174 3.13 9.01 3.64
C GLY A 174 1.74 9.31 3.11
N GLY A 175 1.30 8.54 2.13
CA GLY A 175 -0.02 8.66 1.54
C GLY A 175 -0.67 7.32 1.23
N ILE A 176 -1.93 7.15 1.59
CA ILE A 176 -2.76 6.02 1.17
C ILE A 176 -4.02 6.58 0.54
N SER A 177 -4.26 6.24 -0.72
CA SER A 177 -5.41 6.74 -1.48
C SER A 177 -6.15 5.63 -2.20
N THR A 178 -7.48 5.75 -2.27
CA THR A 178 -8.35 4.86 -3.05
C THR A 178 -9.52 5.64 -3.65
N LYS A 179 -10.00 5.22 -4.81
CA LYS A 179 -11.28 5.69 -5.35
C LYS A 179 -12.49 5.00 -4.69
N GLY A 180 -12.28 3.87 -4.02
CA GLY A 180 -13.29 3.13 -3.28
C GLY A 180 -13.49 3.65 -1.87
N ARG A 181 -14.15 2.84 -1.05
CA ARG A 181 -14.20 3.03 0.39
C ARG A 181 -12.88 2.64 1.04
N MET A 182 -12.48 3.36 2.08
CA MET A 182 -11.34 3.00 2.91
C MET A 182 -11.82 2.58 4.30
N LEU A 183 -11.42 1.39 4.73
CA LEU A 183 -11.63 0.89 6.08
C LEU A 183 -10.29 0.56 6.72
N ILE A 184 -9.98 1.20 7.84
CA ILE A 184 -8.77 0.92 8.62
C ILE A 184 -9.19 0.50 10.03
N GLU A 185 -8.81 -0.69 10.42
CA GLU A 185 -8.93 -1.22 11.77
C GLU A 185 -7.53 -1.45 12.34
N ALA A 186 -7.20 -0.69 13.39
CA ALA A 186 -5.88 -0.72 14.01
C ALA A 186 -5.93 -0.35 15.49
N ASN A 187 -4.94 -0.77 16.29
CA ASN A 187 -4.80 -0.21 17.62
C ASN A 187 -4.29 1.24 17.54
N ASN A 188 -3.26 1.49 16.71
CA ASN A 188 -2.65 2.81 16.59
C ASN A 188 -2.49 3.20 15.12
N VAL A 189 -2.86 4.43 14.80
CA VAL A 189 -2.64 5.06 13.49
C VAL A 189 -1.82 6.33 13.70
N ASN A 190 -0.61 6.36 13.15
CA ASN A 190 0.20 7.56 13.02
C ASN A 190 0.09 8.08 11.58
N ASN A 191 -0.66 9.15 11.39
CA ASN A 191 -0.83 9.86 10.12
C ASN A 191 -0.23 11.27 10.19
N SER A 192 0.77 11.49 11.05
CA SER A 192 1.41 12.82 11.19
C SER A 192 2.04 13.23 9.86
N LYS A 193 1.66 14.40 9.34
CA LYS A 193 2.03 14.91 8.01
C LYS A 193 1.67 13.96 6.84
N GLY A 194 0.95 12.89 7.14
CA GLY A 194 0.51 11.92 6.14
C GLY A 194 -0.89 12.24 5.60
N THR A 195 -1.31 11.48 4.59
CA THR A 195 -2.61 11.61 3.96
C THR A 195 -3.34 10.28 3.87
N LEU A 196 -4.62 10.27 4.25
CA LEU A 196 -5.56 9.17 4.04
C LEU A 196 -6.72 9.72 3.21
N LEU A 197 -6.85 9.28 1.97
CA LEU A 197 -7.81 9.82 1.01
C LEU A 197 -8.71 8.72 0.43
N SER A 198 -10.01 8.93 0.49
CA SER A 198 -11.00 8.00 -0.04
C SER A 198 -11.98 8.69 -0.98
N GLY A 199 -12.23 8.12 -2.14
CA GLY A 199 -13.24 8.61 -3.10
C GLY A 199 -14.68 8.26 -2.71
N LYS A 200 -14.85 7.36 -1.73
CA LYS A 200 -16.14 7.03 -1.11
C LYS A 200 -16.04 7.24 0.41
N ALA A 201 -16.75 6.46 1.20
CA ALA A 201 -16.66 6.59 2.65
C ALA A 201 -15.28 6.20 3.19
N LEU A 202 -14.84 6.91 4.23
CA LEU A 202 -13.63 6.59 4.99
C LEU A 202 -14.03 6.27 6.43
N GLN A 203 -13.59 5.13 6.93
CA GLN A 203 -13.85 4.67 8.29
C GLN A 203 -12.55 4.24 8.96
N LEU A 204 -12.28 4.79 10.13
CA LEU A 204 -11.21 4.36 11.03
C LEU A 204 -11.82 3.87 12.34
N ASP A 205 -11.46 2.65 12.75
CA ASP A 205 -11.76 2.08 14.04
C ASP A 205 -10.46 1.74 14.76
N THR A 206 -10.16 2.51 15.83
CA THR A 206 -8.81 2.51 16.41
C THR A 206 -8.86 2.80 17.92
N LYS A 207 -7.73 2.59 18.62
CA LYS A 207 -7.55 3.13 19.98
C LYS A 207 -6.95 4.54 19.96
N ARG A 208 -6.07 4.81 19.00
CA ARG A 208 -5.41 6.10 18.87
C ARG A 208 -5.22 6.49 17.41
N ILE A 209 -5.53 7.74 17.09
CA ILE A 209 -5.20 8.41 15.82
C ILE A 209 -4.34 9.63 16.16
N ASP A 210 -3.18 9.75 15.51
CA ASP A 210 -2.38 10.96 15.47
C ASP A 210 -2.29 11.43 14.02
N SER A 211 -2.99 12.53 13.70
CA SER A 211 -3.00 13.18 12.40
C SER A 211 -2.50 14.64 12.51
N THR A 212 -1.51 14.85 13.37
CA THR A 212 -0.86 16.17 13.50
C THR A 212 -0.26 16.59 12.16
N ASP A 213 -0.59 17.77 11.67
CA ASP A 213 -0.24 18.29 10.34
C ASP A 213 -0.70 17.37 9.18
N GLY A 214 -1.50 16.34 9.45
CA GLY A 214 -1.94 15.33 8.49
C GLY A 214 -3.33 15.62 7.91
N VAL A 215 -3.73 14.80 6.95
CA VAL A 215 -5.03 14.88 6.28
C VAL A 215 -5.74 13.55 6.35
N ILE A 216 -7.00 13.56 6.78
CA ILE A 216 -7.96 12.47 6.67
C ILE A 216 -9.15 13.01 5.90
N ALA A 217 -9.35 12.56 4.66
CA ALA A 217 -10.41 13.11 3.83
C ALA A 217 -11.14 12.06 2.99
N SER A 218 -12.42 12.35 2.75
CA SER A 218 -13.28 11.52 1.94
C SER A 218 -14.20 12.39 1.08
N ASP A 219 -14.48 11.95 -0.15
CA ASP A 219 -15.49 12.60 -1.00
C ASP A 219 -16.93 12.35 -0.51
N GLU A 220 -17.12 11.32 0.33
CA GLU A 220 -18.42 11.02 0.95
C GLU A 220 -18.35 11.19 2.47
N ASN A 221 -18.62 10.11 3.22
CA ASN A 221 -18.70 10.17 4.68
C ASN A 221 -17.36 9.87 5.33
N VAL A 222 -17.05 10.55 6.43
CA VAL A 222 -15.96 10.21 7.34
C VAL A 222 -16.54 9.71 8.65
N THR A 223 -16.10 8.53 9.08
CA THR A 223 -16.44 7.97 10.39
C THR A 223 -15.17 7.64 11.15
N LEU A 224 -14.96 8.26 12.29
CA LEU A 224 -13.81 8.01 13.16
C LEU A 224 -14.31 7.52 14.52
N SER A 225 -13.89 6.33 14.90
CA SER A 225 -14.11 5.74 16.22
C SER A 225 -12.77 5.49 16.88
N SER A 226 -12.48 6.17 18.01
CA SER A 226 -11.19 6.07 18.68
C SER A 226 -11.28 6.47 20.15
N GLN A 227 -10.36 5.99 20.98
CA GLN A 227 -10.24 6.54 22.34
C GLN A 227 -9.63 7.95 22.34
N ASN A 228 -8.63 8.17 21.45
CA ASN A 228 -7.93 9.45 21.34
C ASN A 228 -7.70 9.82 19.89
N ILE A 229 -8.09 11.03 19.51
CA ILE A 229 -7.82 11.63 18.20
C ILE A 229 -7.04 12.93 18.41
N VAL A 230 -5.84 13.02 17.84
CA VAL A 230 -5.03 14.23 17.77
C VAL A 230 -5.03 14.71 16.33
N ASN A 231 -5.61 15.91 16.09
CA ASN A 231 -5.71 16.58 14.79
C ASN A 231 -5.10 17.98 14.84
N ARG A 232 -3.98 18.14 15.55
CA ARG A 232 -3.30 19.44 15.68
C ARG A 232 -2.78 19.92 14.33
N ASN A 233 -3.13 21.14 13.93
CA ASN A 233 -2.87 21.70 12.59
C ASN A 233 -3.34 20.80 11.43
N GLY A 234 -4.01 19.68 11.71
CA GLY A 234 -4.44 18.70 10.71
C GLY A 234 -5.80 19.04 10.10
N LEU A 235 -6.19 18.26 9.11
CA LEU A 235 -7.47 18.37 8.43
C LEU A 235 -8.22 17.05 8.47
N ILE A 236 -9.42 17.05 9.02
CA ILE A 236 -10.43 16.00 8.85
C ILE A 236 -11.52 16.58 7.96
N GLN A 237 -11.75 16.02 6.78
CA GLN A 237 -12.71 16.57 5.82
C GLN A 237 -13.64 15.49 5.25
N SER A 238 -14.92 15.79 5.24
CA SER A 238 -15.97 14.95 4.64
C SER A 238 -16.69 15.71 3.53
N GLY A 239 -16.88 15.07 2.39
CA GLY A 239 -17.69 15.59 1.29
C GLY A 239 -19.19 15.50 1.53
N LYS A 240 -19.61 14.67 2.49
CA LYS A 240 -20.99 14.53 2.98
C LYS A 240 -21.00 14.69 4.49
N SER A 241 -21.30 13.66 5.26
CA SER A 241 -21.42 13.74 6.71
C SER A 241 -20.17 13.24 7.43
N ALA A 242 -19.87 13.84 8.59
CA ALA A 242 -18.80 13.41 9.47
C ALA A 242 -19.34 12.92 10.82
N VAL A 243 -18.91 11.75 11.25
CA VAL A 243 -19.22 11.18 12.56
C VAL A 243 -17.92 10.90 13.29
N ILE A 244 -17.70 11.53 14.43
CA ILE A 244 -16.52 11.36 15.26
C ILE A 244 -16.94 10.94 16.66
N ASN A 245 -16.58 9.73 17.06
CA ASN A 245 -16.81 9.18 18.39
C ASN A 245 -15.48 8.94 19.08
N THR A 246 -15.18 9.67 20.15
CA THR A 246 -13.87 9.60 20.81
C THR A 246 -13.93 9.97 22.30
N GLY A 247 -12.98 9.49 23.09
CA GLY A 247 -12.76 10.00 24.45
C GLY A 247 -12.15 11.41 24.44
N LEU A 248 -11.10 11.61 23.62
CA LEU A 248 -10.43 12.90 23.44
C LEU A 248 -10.39 13.27 21.96
N LEU A 249 -10.86 14.48 21.62
CA LEU A 249 -10.56 15.15 20.36
C LEU A 249 -9.69 16.38 20.62
N ASP A 250 -8.42 16.32 20.23
CA ASP A 250 -7.51 17.46 20.26
C ASP A 250 -7.38 18.03 18.84
N ASN A 251 -8.12 19.12 18.60
CA ASN A 251 -8.18 19.84 17.32
C ASN A 251 -7.53 21.23 17.41
N GLN A 252 -6.49 21.39 18.23
CA GLN A 252 -5.80 22.67 18.34
C GLN A 252 -5.24 23.11 16.99
N LYS A 253 -5.65 24.31 16.52
CA LYS A 253 -5.33 24.85 15.18
C LYS A 253 -5.71 23.93 14.01
N GLY A 254 -6.37 22.80 14.28
CA GLY A 254 -6.83 21.86 13.27
C GLY A 254 -8.18 22.25 12.68
N LYS A 255 -8.60 21.51 11.68
CA LYS A 255 -9.89 21.70 11.01
C LYS A 255 -10.65 20.39 10.95
N VAL A 256 -11.94 20.44 11.30
CA VAL A 256 -12.91 19.36 11.08
C VAL A 256 -14.04 19.94 10.25
N LEU A 257 -14.14 19.52 9.00
CA LEU A 257 -15.03 20.11 8.01
C LEU A 257 -15.94 19.04 7.43
N SER A 258 -17.25 19.34 7.32
CA SER A 258 -18.18 18.52 6.56
C SER A 258 -19.09 19.39 5.68
N ARG A 259 -19.47 18.90 4.50
CA ARG A 259 -20.48 19.58 3.68
C ARG A 259 -21.89 19.34 4.17
N GLY A 260 -22.19 18.15 4.67
CA GLY A 260 -23.46 17.78 5.28
C GLY A 260 -23.39 17.83 6.79
N GLU A 261 -24.19 17.02 7.44
CA GLU A 261 -24.27 16.94 8.90
C GLU A 261 -22.93 16.56 9.54
N GLN A 262 -22.72 17.07 10.76
CA GLN A 262 -21.57 16.72 11.56
C GLN A 262 -22.01 16.32 12.97
N GLN A 263 -21.56 15.15 13.41
CA GLN A 263 -21.79 14.67 14.77
C GLN A 263 -20.47 14.38 15.44
N ILE A 264 -20.16 15.08 16.52
CA ILE A 264 -18.97 14.84 17.33
C ILE A 264 -19.42 14.47 18.73
N SER A 265 -19.09 13.24 19.15
CA SER A 265 -19.27 12.76 20.52
C SER A 265 -17.89 12.55 21.14
N SER A 266 -17.57 13.35 22.14
CA SER A 266 -16.29 13.27 22.85
C SER A 266 -16.46 13.56 24.33
N THR A 267 -15.67 12.88 25.18
CA THR A 267 -15.60 13.21 26.61
C THR A 267 -14.82 14.53 26.82
N THR A 268 -13.79 14.75 26.02
CA THR A 268 -12.97 15.97 26.05
C THR A 268 -12.76 16.47 24.64
N LEU A 269 -13.09 17.75 24.42
CA LEU A 269 -12.83 18.47 23.17
C LEU A 269 -11.88 19.62 23.45
N ILE A 270 -10.70 19.65 22.81
CA ILE A 270 -9.76 20.75 22.83
C ILE A 270 -9.73 21.34 21.42
N ASN A 271 -10.27 22.56 21.24
CA ASN A 271 -10.42 23.21 19.94
C ASN A 271 -9.84 24.64 19.94
N GLN A 272 -8.75 24.87 20.70
CA GLN A 272 -8.11 26.17 20.75
C GLN A 272 -7.58 26.55 19.35
N ASP A 273 -7.96 27.69 18.83
CA ASP A 273 -7.63 28.19 17.49
C ASP A 273 -8.03 27.21 16.35
N GLY A 274 -8.82 26.18 16.66
CA GLY A 274 -9.28 25.19 15.68
C GLY A 274 -10.64 25.56 15.09
N ASN A 275 -10.96 24.97 13.95
CA ASN A 275 -12.24 25.14 13.27
C ASN A 275 -13.00 23.81 13.20
N ILE A 276 -14.24 23.83 13.63
CA ILE A 276 -15.22 22.75 13.46
C ILE A 276 -16.40 23.34 12.71
N VAL A 277 -16.59 22.93 11.45
CA VAL A 277 -17.57 23.56 10.55
C VAL A 277 -18.38 22.48 9.83
N SER A 278 -19.69 22.64 9.87
CA SER A 278 -20.65 21.82 9.12
C SER A 278 -21.43 22.71 8.14
N GLY A 279 -21.67 22.22 6.93
CA GLY A 279 -22.54 22.87 5.95
C GLY A 279 -24.02 22.76 6.29
N GLU A 280 -24.37 21.81 7.15
CA GLU A 280 -25.73 21.57 7.64
C GLU A 280 -25.74 21.57 9.16
N LYS A 281 -26.51 20.67 9.78
CA LYS A 281 -26.63 20.57 11.24
C LYS A 281 -25.33 20.04 11.89
N GLN A 282 -24.96 20.61 13.03
CA GLN A 282 -23.91 20.15 13.96
C GLN A 282 -24.55 19.47 15.18
#